data_4a9f51dbe2d236c325f5691157f817d8
#
_entry.id   4a9f51dbe2d236c325f5691157f817d8
#
_cell.length_a   1.000
_cell.length_b   1.000
_cell.length_c   1.000
_cell.angle_alpha   90.00
_cell.angle_beta   90.00
_cell.angle_gamma   90.00
#
_symmetry.space_group_name_H-M   'P 1'
#
loop_
_entity.id
_entity.type
_entity.pdbx_description
1 polymer ?
#
loop_
_entity_poly.entity_id
_entity_poly.type
_entity_poly.pdbx_seq_one_letter_code
_entity_poly.pdbx_strand_id
1 'polypeptide(L)'
;MSNTDELVTAIAGDNISNIELDSESIIMVIGVGGAGGNAVNHMQKLGITGVNFVVCNTDAKALNNCNVANKIQLGPGLGAGNDPTKGRELAMASEEQLRSLLETSGVKMLFIAAGMGGGTGTGASPVIAKMAHELGILTVAVVTMPFKMEGPGRHNNAVDGLNELNKHVDSLLVIDNERLRQMYGKLPLKDAFGKADDVLGMATKGIAELITVEFALVRVDFADVEKVMRGSGRAHMSVVKGIGENRALEAAEGALSSSLLDDNHISGAKEILLSFAVSDINLLTQDDITVAMEYIQKRASYIDDDGITHAADIIWGASEKSTLEDDELELVVVATRFKDGNDLKIQTQYIESDPEDIFKAPEKPKEIVVEKSIIEPRAEKFQPREAVTITPQQDRYKIIGLQKREPAYVRRRTTFGDETESLPQTIFQTGSREAKDDYATEDNNGRLIF
;
A
#
# COMPACT_ATOMS: atom_id res chain seq x y z
N MET A 1 36.56 -30.11 23.44
CA MET A 1 36.11 -29.45 22.18
C MET A 1 35.66 -30.56 21.28
N SER A 2 34.38 -30.66 21.04
CA SER A 2 33.77 -31.79 20.36
C SER A 2 33.70 -31.47 18.85
N ASN A 3 33.76 -32.49 18.01
CA ASN A 3 33.65 -32.47 16.53
C ASN A 3 32.44 -31.69 16.00
N THR A 4 31.54 -31.25 16.87
CA THR A 4 30.36 -30.42 16.52
C THR A 4 30.71 -28.95 16.32
N ASP A 5 31.72 -28.41 17.03
CA ASP A 5 32.12 -27.00 16.94
C ASP A 5 32.91 -26.72 15.64
N GLU A 6 33.71 -27.69 15.15
CA GLU A 6 34.41 -27.57 13.86
C GLU A 6 33.46 -27.68 12.66
N LEU A 7 32.37 -28.47 12.78
CA LEU A 7 31.38 -28.60 11.70
C LEU A 7 30.53 -27.33 11.56
N VAL A 8 30.24 -26.64 12.67
CA VAL A 8 29.46 -25.38 12.67
C VAL A 8 30.28 -24.25 12.04
N THR A 9 31.58 -24.22 12.31
CA THR A 9 32.46 -23.15 11.75
C THR A 9 32.74 -23.33 10.26
N ALA A 10 32.74 -24.57 9.75
CA ALA A 10 32.97 -24.84 8.32
C ALA A 10 31.73 -24.54 7.44
N ILE A 11 30.51 -24.56 8.02
CA ILE A 11 29.27 -24.28 7.27
C ILE A 11 28.99 -22.78 7.16
N ALA A 12 29.51 -21.96 8.08
CA ALA A 12 29.26 -20.51 8.12
C ALA A 12 30.05 -19.71 7.06
N GLY A 13 31.16 -20.25 6.56
CA GLY A 13 32.11 -19.50 5.71
C GLY A 13 31.78 -19.51 4.19
N ASP A 14 31.09 -20.50 3.67
CA ASP A 14 31.00 -20.75 2.21
C ASP A 14 29.70 -20.27 1.55
N ASN A 15 28.69 -19.88 2.30
CA ASN A 15 27.35 -19.61 1.72
C ASN A 15 27.07 -18.16 1.32
N ILE A 16 27.91 -17.19 1.71
CA ILE A 16 27.72 -15.77 1.31
C ILE A 16 28.29 -15.48 -0.09
N SER A 17 29.30 -16.25 -0.51
CA SER A 17 30.01 -16.03 -1.79
C SER A 17 29.16 -16.22 -3.05
N ASN A 18 27.93 -16.73 -2.91
CA ASN A 18 27.01 -17.00 -4.02
C ASN A 18 25.73 -16.16 -4.01
N ILE A 19 25.66 -15.12 -3.18
CA ILE A 19 24.50 -14.20 -3.15
C ILE A 19 24.75 -13.10 -4.19
N GLU A 20 23.92 -13.10 -5.24
CA GLU A 20 23.93 -12.07 -6.28
C GLU A 20 22.84 -11.04 -5.97
N LEU A 21 23.25 -9.84 -5.57
CA LEU A 21 22.37 -8.72 -5.31
C LEU A 21 22.57 -7.64 -6.38
N ASP A 22 21.45 -7.03 -6.75
CA ASP A 22 21.49 -5.80 -7.54
C ASP A 22 21.95 -4.65 -6.62
N SER A 23 23.12 -4.09 -6.91
CA SER A 23 23.74 -3.00 -6.15
C SER A 23 23.01 -1.66 -6.27
N GLU A 24 22.13 -1.50 -7.26
CA GLU A 24 21.32 -0.30 -7.45
C GLU A 24 20.04 -0.35 -6.63
N SER A 25 19.59 -1.54 -6.23
CA SER A 25 18.36 -1.72 -5.46
C SER A 25 18.56 -1.38 -3.98
N ILE A 26 17.82 -0.39 -3.50
CA ILE A 26 17.78 0.01 -2.08
C ILE A 26 16.76 -0.78 -1.26
N ILE A 27 15.99 -1.67 -1.89
CA ILE A 27 14.93 -2.46 -1.27
C ILE A 27 15.31 -3.94 -1.28
N MET A 28 15.15 -4.60 -0.15
CA MET A 28 15.30 -6.05 -0.03
C MET A 28 14.03 -6.68 0.57
N VAL A 29 13.66 -7.85 0.07
CA VAL A 29 12.61 -8.69 0.62
C VAL A 29 13.20 -9.99 1.10
N ILE A 30 13.10 -10.26 2.39
CA ILE A 30 13.52 -11.53 2.99
C ILE A 30 12.30 -12.38 3.31
N GLY A 31 12.18 -13.54 2.67
CA GLY A 31 11.19 -14.56 3.00
C GLY A 31 11.71 -15.49 4.08
N VAL A 32 11.04 -15.51 5.24
CA VAL A 32 11.47 -16.30 6.41
C VAL A 32 10.60 -17.53 6.60
N GLY A 33 11.23 -18.69 6.59
CA GLY A 33 10.56 -19.99 6.72
C GLY A 33 9.79 -20.42 5.48
N GLY A 34 8.94 -21.44 5.62
CA GLY A 34 8.20 -22.02 4.47
C GLY A 34 7.24 -21.03 3.81
N ALA A 35 6.35 -20.43 4.57
CA ALA A 35 5.37 -19.48 4.05
C ALA A 35 6.05 -18.21 3.48
N GLY A 36 7.04 -17.64 4.18
CA GLY A 36 7.79 -16.50 3.66
C GLY A 36 8.53 -16.82 2.37
N GLY A 37 9.15 -17.99 2.27
CA GLY A 37 9.79 -18.46 1.04
C GLY A 37 8.81 -18.64 -0.12
N ASN A 38 7.60 -19.15 0.13
CA ASN A 38 6.55 -19.27 -0.88
C ASN A 38 6.08 -17.89 -1.34
N ALA A 39 5.86 -16.96 -0.40
CA ALA A 39 5.44 -15.59 -0.71
C ALA A 39 6.47 -14.88 -1.60
N VAL A 40 7.77 -14.94 -1.26
CA VAL A 40 8.83 -14.33 -2.06
C VAL A 40 8.96 -14.99 -3.43
N ASN A 41 8.84 -16.31 -3.51
CA ASN A 41 8.81 -17.02 -4.78
C ASN A 41 7.59 -16.62 -5.66
N HIS A 42 6.47 -16.30 -5.03
CA HIS A 42 5.31 -15.75 -5.72
C HIS A 42 5.55 -14.29 -6.19
N MET A 43 6.11 -13.43 -5.33
CA MET A 43 6.49 -12.05 -5.68
C MET A 43 7.42 -11.99 -6.89
N GLN A 44 8.39 -12.89 -6.97
CA GLN A 44 9.29 -12.99 -8.12
C GLN A 44 8.51 -13.32 -9.41
N LYS A 45 7.51 -14.20 -9.32
CA LYS A 45 6.63 -14.53 -10.47
C LYS A 45 5.73 -13.38 -10.89
N LEU A 46 5.36 -12.49 -9.97
CA LEU A 46 4.60 -11.27 -10.24
C LEU A 46 5.43 -10.20 -10.97
N GLY A 47 6.73 -10.46 -11.21
CA GLY A 47 7.61 -9.58 -11.96
C GLY A 47 7.93 -8.27 -11.23
N ILE A 48 8.02 -8.28 -9.90
CA ILE A 48 8.44 -7.11 -9.13
C ILE A 48 9.91 -6.82 -9.46
N THR A 49 10.22 -5.61 -9.90
CA THR A 49 11.55 -5.15 -10.27
C THR A 49 12.11 -4.14 -9.25
N GLY A 50 13.43 -3.89 -9.30
CA GLY A 50 14.10 -2.94 -8.40
C GLY A 50 14.17 -3.41 -6.94
N VAL A 51 14.06 -4.73 -6.69
CA VAL A 51 14.03 -5.33 -5.36
C VAL A 51 14.95 -6.55 -5.31
N ASN A 52 15.77 -6.65 -4.29
CA ASN A 52 16.58 -7.82 -4.00
C ASN A 52 15.75 -8.86 -3.23
N PHE A 53 15.60 -10.06 -3.78
CA PHE A 53 14.90 -11.16 -3.14
C PHE A 53 15.87 -12.13 -2.47
N VAL A 54 15.60 -12.45 -1.20
CA VAL A 54 16.35 -13.41 -0.40
C VAL A 54 15.35 -14.34 0.31
N VAL A 55 15.68 -15.60 0.46
CA VAL A 55 14.90 -16.52 1.29
C VAL A 55 15.79 -17.14 2.34
N CYS A 56 15.29 -17.25 3.57
CA CYS A 56 15.99 -17.93 4.65
C CYS A 56 15.09 -19.00 5.30
N ASN A 57 15.67 -20.16 5.60
CA ASN A 57 14.93 -21.23 6.22
C ASN A 57 15.86 -22.12 7.03
N THR A 58 15.31 -22.75 8.07
CA THR A 58 15.98 -23.80 8.83
C THR A 58 15.88 -25.18 8.16
N ASP A 59 15.04 -25.33 7.12
CA ASP A 59 14.86 -26.57 6.35
C ASP A 59 15.53 -26.46 4.98
N ALA A 60 16.61 -27.21 4.79
CA ALA A 60 17.37 -27.26 3.55
C ALA A 60 16.54 -27.75 2.35
N LYS A 61 15.60 -28.68 2.55
CA LYS A 61 14.74 -29.18 1.47
C LYS A 61 13.78 -28.10 0.98
N ALA A 62 13.19 -27.33 1.91
CA ALA A 62 12.33 -26.21 1.57
C ALA A 62 13.09 -25.13 0.79
N LEU A 63 14.34 -24.80 1.19
CA LEU A 63 15.20 -23.89 0.46
C LEU A 63 15.53 -24.38 -0.95
N ASN A 64 15.88 -25.64 -1.11
CA ASN A 64 16.23 -26.21 -2.41
C ASN A 64 15.06 -26.19 -3.39
N ASN A 65 13.84 -26.34 -2.88
CA ASN A 65 12.61 -26.30 -3.69
C ASN A 65 12.15 -24.86 -4.05
N CYS A 66 12.75 -23.84 -3.45
CA CYS A 66 12.44 -22.46 -3.78
C CYS A 66 13.22 -22.02 -5.04
N ASN A 67 12.58 -21.25 -5.93
CA ASN A 67 13.21 -20.77 -7.18
C ASN A 67 14.02 -19.49 -6.99
N VAL A 68 13.91 -18.84 -5.84
CA VAL A 68 14.68 -17.61 -5.53
C VAL A 68 16.16 -17.95 -5.51
N ALA A 69 16.98 -17.15 -6.19
CA ALA A 69 18.42 -17.40 -6.33
C ALA A 69 19.15 -17.28 -4.99
N ASN A 70 18.87 -16.20 -4.26
CA ASN A 70 19.56 -15.88 -3.01
C ASN A 70 18.94 -16.63 -1.83
N LYS A 71 19.67 -17.58 -1.26
CA LYS A 71 19.21 -18.48 -0.21
C LYS A 71 20.15 -18.47 0.98
N ILE A 72 19.58 -18.39 2.17
CA ILE A 72 20.32 -18.49 3.45
C ILE A 72 19.76 -19.68 4.24
N GLN A 73 20.60 -20.64 4.51
CA GLN A 73 20.25 -21.75 5.40
C GLN A 73 20.57 -21.37 6.86
N LEU A 74 19.54 -21.39 7.72
CA LEU A 74 19.68 -21.16 9.15
C LEU A 74 19.99 -22.47 9.86
N GLY A 75 21.23 -22.62 10.31
CA GLY A 75 21.70 -23.80 11.01
C GLY A 75 21.84 -25.05 10.11
N PRO A 76 21.74 -26.28 10.66
CA PRO A 76 22.10 -27.53 9.99
C PRO A 76 21.10 -28.03 8.93
N GLY A 77 20.02 -27.30 8.64
CA GLY A 77 19.07 -27.65 7.56
C GLY A 77 18.02 -28.71 7.93
N LEU A 78 17.86 -29.05 9.20
CA LEU A 78 16.92 -30.08 9.68
C LEU A 78 15.53 -29.54 10.02
N GLY A 79 15.30 -28.24 9.89
CA GLY A 79 14.08 -27.55 10.27
C GLY A 79 14.01 -27.23 11.77
N ALA A 80 13.08 -26.36 12.15
CA ALA A 80 12.83 -25.97 13.54
C ALA A 80 11.78 -26.84 14.26
N GLY A 81 11.15 -27.80 13.59
CA GLY A 81 10.19 -28.71 14.20
C GLY A 81 8.95 -28.07 14.80
N ASN A 82 8.47 -26.95 14.21
CA ASN A 82 7.34 -26.14 14.71
C ASN A 82 7.61 -25.48 16.10
N ASP A 83 8.89 -25.35 16.48
CA ASP A 83 9.32 -24.72 17.73
C ASP A 83 9.96 -23.32 17.42
N PRO A 84 9.29 -22.21 17.81
CA PRO A 84 9.83 -20.87 17.61
C PRO A 84 11.14 -20.62 18.36
N THR A 85 11.34 -21.25 19.54
CA THR A 85 12.56 -21.09 20.31
C THR A 85 13.76 -21.62 19.51
N LYS A 86 13.62 -22.79 18.93
CA LYS A 86 14.63 -23.38 18.07
C LYS A 86 14.86 -22.55 16.80
N GLY A 87 13.77 -22.03 16.19
CA GLY A 87 13.87 -21.12 15.04
C GLY A 87 14.70 -19.88 15.37
N ARG A 88 14.50 -19.28 16.54
CA ARG A 88 15.25 -18.15 17.06
C ARG A 88 16.73 -18.48 17.28
N GLU A 89 17.01 -19.59 17.97
CA GLU A 89 18.39 -20.04 18.24
C GLU A 89 19.18 -20.24 16.94
N LEU A 90 18.57 -20.87 15.94
CA LEU A 90 19.22 -21.12 14.64
C LEU A 90 19.45 -19.81 13.86
N ALA A 91 18.54 -18.83 13.96
CA ALA A 91 18.75 -17.52 13.38
C ALA A 91 19.88 -16.75 14.08
N MET A 92 19.95 -16.83 15.41
CA MET A 92 21.04 -16.21 16.19
C MET A 92 22.39 -16.88 15.88
N ALA A 93 22.42 -18.20 15.70
CA ALA A 93 23.63 -18.92 15.27
C ALA A 93 24.11 -18.52 13.87
N SER A 94 23.22 -17.95 13.04
CA SER A 94 23.50 -17.44 11.68
C SER A 94 23.61 -15.92 11.63
N GLU A 95 23.74 -15.24 12.80
CA GLU A 95 23.69 -13.78 12.92
C GLU A 95 24.76 -13.10 12.06
N GLU A 96 25.98 -13.58 12.10
CA GLU A 96 27.11 -13.02 11.34
C GLU A 96 26.82 -13.01 9.84
N GLN A 97 26.26 -14.10 9.31
CA GLN A 97 25.88 -14.21 7.91
C GLN A 97 24.74 -13.24 7.54
N LEU A 98 23.70 -13.17 8.36
CA LEU A 98 22.56 -12.27 8.12
C LEU A 98 22.97 -10.79 8.23
N ARG A 99 23.79 -10.45 9.21
CA ARG A 99 24.30 -9.10 9.43
C ARG A 99 25.20 -8.66 8.27
N SER A 100 26.13 -9.51 7.85
CA SER A 100 26.99 -9.24 6.69
C SER A 100 26.19 -9.01 5.41
N LEU A 101 25.13 -9.79 5.17
CA LEU A 101 24.22 -9.55 4.05
C LEU A 101 23.59 -8.15 4.10
N LEU A 102 23.04 -7.76 5.25
CA LEU A 102 22.36 -6.47 5.41
C LEU A 102 23.33 -5.29 5.30
N GLU A 103 24.54 -5.40 5.86
CA GLU A 103 25.56 -4.36 5.82
C GLU A 103 26.16 -4.16 4.41
N THR A 104 26.41 -5.26 3.70
CA THR A 104 27.07 -5.20 2.37
C THR A 104 26.11 -4.88 1.22
N SER A 105 24.83 -5.09 1.39
CA SER A 105 23.82 -4.90 0.35
C SER A 105 23.53 -3.44 0.01
N GLY A 106 23.87 -2.48 0.89
CA GLY A 106 23.51 -1.07 0.72
C GLY A 106 21.99 -0.79 0.83
N VAL A 107 21.23 -1.77 1.32
CA VAL A 107 19.78 -1.70 1.45
C VAL A 107 19.36 -0.64 2.47
N LYS A 108 18.33 0.14 2.14
CA LYS A 108 17.73 1.15 3.03
C LYS A 108 16.36 0.72 3.56
N MET A 109 15.70 -0.22 2.90
CA MET A 109 14.39 -0.75 3.28
C MET A 109 14.38 -2.27 3.19
N LEU A 110 13.96 -2.90 4.28
CA LEU A 110 13.82 -4.34 4.41
C LEU A 110 12.36 -4.72 4.60
N PHE A 111 11.82 -5.54 3.71
CA PHE A 111 10.58 -6.26 3.94
C PHE A 111 10.87 -7.65 4.49
N ILE A 112 10.19 -8.01 5.58
CA ILE A 112 10.23 -9.35 6.15
C ILE A 112 8.90 -10.03 5.87
N ALA A 113 8.87 -11.01 4.98
CA ALA A 113 7.70 -11.82 4.69
C ALA A 113 7.74 -13.13 5.47
N ALA A 114 6.74 -13.41 6.32
CA ALA A 114 6.71 -14.62 7.11
C ALA A 114 5.29 -15.11 7.44
N GLY A 115 5.10 -16.42 7.54
CA GLY A 115 3.93 -16.99 8.18
C GLY A 115 4.22 -17.26 9.66
N MET A 116 3.38 -16.69 10.52
CA MET A 116 3.48 -16.84 11.96
C MET A 116 2.84 -18.15 12.43
N GLY A 117 3.23 -18.62 13.60
CA GLY A 117 2.70 -19.86 14.21
C GLY A 117 3.58 -21.08 14.01
N GLY A 118 4.47 -21.07 12.99
CA GLY A 118 5.48 -22.13 12.79
C GLY A 118 6.77 -21.85 13.57
N GLY A 119 7.76 -22.73 13.43
CA GLY A 119 9.04 -22.57 14.13
C GLY A 119 9.93 -21.49 13.52
N THR A 120 10.25 -21.61 12.23
CA THR A 120 11.21 -20.71 11.56
C THR A 120 10.69 -19.29 11.40
N GLY A 121 9.50 -19.13 10.79
CA GLY A 121 8.93 -17.79 10.54
C GLY A 121 8.74 -17.02 11.83
N THR A 122 8.17 -17.66 12.86
CA THR A 122 7.88 -17.04 14.15
C THR A 122 9.13 -16.71 14.94
N GLY A 123 10.12 -17.62 14.94
CA GLY A 123 11.32 -17.46 15.75
C GLY A 123 12.42 -16.62 15.12
N ALA A 124 12.64 -16.78 13.79
CA ALA A 124 13.74 -16.10 13.10
C ALA A 124 13.40 -14.65 12.68
N SER A 125 12.14 -14.35 12.34
CA SER A 125 11.77 -13.00 11.87
C SER A 125 12.09 -11.89 12.87
N PRO A 126 11.81 -12.04 14.20
CA PRO A 126 12.21 -11.02 15.18
C PRO A 126 13.72 -10.80 15.26
N VAL A 127 14.52 -11.85 15.08
CA VAL A 127 15.99 -11.76 15.12
C VAL A 127 16.50 -10.96 13.92
N ILE A 128 15.98 -11.25 12.72
CA ILE A 128 16.31 -10.52 11.49
C ILE A 128 15.87 -9.05 11.60
N ALA A 129 14.64 -8.81 12.08
CA ALA A 129 14.12 -7.46 12.28
C ALA A 129 14.99 -6.64 13.23
N LYS A 130 15.42 -7.25 14.34
CA LYS A 130 16.31 -6.60 15.32
C LYS A 130 17.62 -6.18 14.67
N MET A 131 18.27 -7.05 13.90
CA MET A 131 19.53 -6.72 13.21
C MET A 131 19.34 -5.58 12.21
N ALA A 132 18.27 -5.61 11.41
CA ALA A 132 17.97 -4.54 10.46
C ALA A 132 17.70 -3.20 11.15
N HIS A 133 16.95 -3.21 12.24
CA HIS A 133 16.68 -2.02 13.06
C HIS A 133 17.96 -1.44 13.67
N GLU A 134 18.86 -2.28 14.20
CA GLU A 134 20.17 -1.85 14.72
C GLU A 134 21.07 -1.22 13.65
N LEU A 135 20.92 -1.62 12.39
CA LEU A 135 21.62 -1.06 11.24
C LEU A 135 20.93 0.20 10.67
N GLY A 136 19.82 0.64 11.27
CA GLY A 136 19.05 1.82 10.83
C GLY A 136 18.25 1.60 9.56
N ILE A 137 18.12 0.36 9.08
CA ILE A 137 17.33 0.00 7.90
C ILE A 137 15.85 0.14 8.23
N LEU A 138 15.07 0.82 7.35
CA LEU A 138 13.61 0.87 7.48
C LEU A 138 13.04 -0.54 7.38
N THR A 139 12.49 -1.06 8.46
CA THR A 139 12.08 -2.46 8.56
C THR A 139 10.55 -2.59 8.59
N VAL A 140 10.00 -3.22 7.56
CA VAL A 140 8.57 -3.48 7.41
C VAL A 140 8.31 -4.98 7.43
N ALA A 141 7.50 -5.45 8.37
CA ALA A 141 7.09 -6.85 8.38
C ALA A 141 5.68 -7.00 7.77
N VAL A 142 5.54 -7.95 6.85
CA VAL A 142 4.27 -8.37 6.26
C VAL A 142 4.09 -9.83 6.58
N VAL A 143 3.16 -10.14 7.47
CA VAL A 143 3.06 -11.48 8.06
C VAL A 143 1.63 -12.01 8.07
N THR A 144 1.49 -13.34 8.03
CA THR A 144 0.19 -13.99 8.11
C THR A 144 -0.03 -14.68 9.43
N MET A 145 -1.26 -14.58 9.97
CA MET A 145 -1.74 -15.40 11.07
C MET A 145 -2.19 -16.77 10.55
N PRO A 146 -2.01 -17.84 11.33
CA PRO A 146 -2.43 -19.17 10.91
C PRO A 146 -3.96 -19.28 10.83
N PHE A 147 -4.46 -20.19 9.98
CA PHE A 147 -5.86 -20.58 9.99
C PHE A 147 -6.25 -21.19 11.33
N LYS A 148 -7.50 -21.01 11.78
CA LYS A 148 -8.01 -21.63 13.00
C LYS A 148 -7.86 -23.15 12.99
N MET A 149 -8.01 -23.80 11.82
CA MET A 149 -7.84 -25.25 11.65
C MET A 149 -6.43 -25.76 11.97
N GLU A 150 -5.42 -24.88 12.01
CA GLU A 150 -4.04 -25.26 12.35
C GLU A 150 -3.86 -25.45 13.87
N GLY A 151 -4.84 -25.07 14.65
CA GLY A 151 -4.95 -25.33 16.07
C GLY A 151 -4.39 -24.24 16.99
N PRO A 152 -4.77 -24.32 18.28
CA PRO A 152 -4.46 -23.25 19.25
C PRO A 152 -2.95 -23.09 19.50
N GLY A 153 -2.17 -24.14 19.44
CA GLY A 153 -0.72 -24.05 19.65
C GLY A 153 -0.03 -23.15 18.64
N ARG A 154 -0.40 -23.27 17.34
CA ARG A 154 0.13 -22.38 16.30
C ARG A 154 -0.37 -20.95 16.45
N HIS A 155 -1.63 -20.78 16.83
CA HIS A 155 -2.19 -19.44 17.07
C HIS A 155 -1.43 -18.72 18.22
N ASN A 156 -1.21 -19.39 19.34
CA ASN A 156 -0.47 -18.83 20.48
C ASN A 156 0.98 -18.50 20.10
N ASN A 157 1.67 -19.40 19.42
CA ASN A 157 3.01 -19.12 18.90
C ASN A 157 3.01 -17.88 17.98
N ALA A 158 1.99 -17.73 17.13
CA ALA A 158 1.88 -16.58 16.25
C ALA A 158 1.72 -15.27 17.01
N VAL A 159 0.85 -15.24 18.04
CA VAL A 159 0.64 -14.07 18.90
C VAL A 159 1.93 -13.68 19.62
N ASP A 160 2.61 -14.65 20.22
CA ASP A 160 3.88 -14.40 20.94
C ASP A 160 4.96 -13.89 19.97
N GLY A 161 5.06 -14.49 18.79
CA GLY A 161 6.01 -14.08 17.75
C GLY A 161 5.73 -12.69 17.21
N LEU A 162 4.45 -12.33 17.00
CA LEU A 162 4.05 -11.00 16.57
C LEU A 162 4.40 -9.92 17.62
N ASN A 163 4.13 -10.20 18.88
CA ASN A 163 4.46 -9.30 19.97
C ASN A 163 5.98 -9.05 20.05
N GLU A 164 6.80 -10.08 19.79
CA GLU A 164 8.24 -9.92 19.76
C GLU A 164 8.69 -9.19 18.49
N LEU A 165 8.15 -9.51 17.34
CA LEU A 165 8.47 -8.87 16.06
C LEU A 165 8.14 -7.37 16.07
N ASN A 166 6.98 -7.00 16.63
CA ASN A 166 6.52 -5.60 16.72
C ASN A 166 7.48 -4.68 17.48
N LYS A 167 8.35 -5.23 18.35
CA LYS A 167 9.35 -4.44 19.08
C LYS A 167 10.52 -3.99 18.21
N HIS A 168 10.72 -4.62 17.06
CA HIS A 168 11.90 -4.49 16.22
C HIS A 168 11.63 -4.02 14.82
N VAL A 169 10.36 -3.86 14.43
CA VAL A 169 9.97 -3.33 13.12
C VAL A 169 9.47 -1.90 13.23
N ASP A 170 9.66 -1.14 12.16
CA ASP A 170 9.09 0.20 12.03
C ASP A 170 7.59 0.14 11.72
N SER A 171 7.20 -0.82 10.87
CA SER A 171 5.83 -1.00 10.44
C SER A 171 5.47 -2.49 10.38
N LEU A 172 4.27 -2.84 10.84
CA LEU A 172 3.78 -4.21 10.89
C LEU A 172 2.42 -4.33 10.21
N LEU A 173 2.38 -5.11 9.12
CA LEU A 173 1.16 -5.52 8.44
C LEU A 173 0.84 -6.97 8.81
N VAL A 174 -0.33 -7.19 9.38
CA VAL A 174 -0.80 -8.52 9.77
C VAL A 174 -2.00 -8.91 8.92
N ILE A 175 -1.90 -10.05 8.25
CA ILE A 175 -2.94 -10.63 7.42
C ILE A 175 -3.53 -11.83 8.16
N ASP A 176 -4.83 -11.80 8.43
CA ASP A 176 -5.51 -12.93 9.09
C ASP A 176 -6.00 -13.93 8.03
N ASN A 177 -5.38 -15.12 7.98
CA ASN A 177 -5.79 -16.18 7.07
C ASN A 177 -7.23 -16.66 7.33
N GLU A 178 -7.77 -16.49 8.53
CA GLU A 178 -9.15 -16.85 8.81
C GLU A 178 -10.15 -15.96 8.06
N ARG A 179 -9.80 -14.71 7.82
CA ARG A 179 -10.59 -13.81 6.96
C ARG A 179 -10.53 -14.23 5.50
N LEU A 180 -9.35 -14.67 5.03
CA LEU A 180 -9.24 -15.28 3.69
C LEU A 180 -10.16 -16.50 3.56
N ARG A 181 -10.28 -17.32 4.62
CA ARG A 181 -11.22 -18.43 4.64
C ARG A 181 -12.68 -17.98 4.56
N GLN A 182 -13.04 -16.90 5.23
CA GLN A 182 -14.40 -16.34 5.16
C GLN A 182 -14.75 -15.86 3.75
N MET A 183 -13.79 -15.23 3.06
CA MET A 183 -13.97 -14.71 1.70
C MET A 183 -13.94 -15.82 0.64
N TYR A 184 -13.03 -16.77 0.80
CA TYR A 184 -12.67 -17.78 -0.22
C TYR A 184 -12.84 -19.20 0.26
N GLY A 185 -13.64 -19.48 1.29
CA GLY A 185 -13.74 -20.77 1.98
C GLY A 185 -14.17 -21.97 1.13
N LYS A 186 -14.61 -21.74 -0.12
CA LYS A 186 -14.93 -22.80 -1.07
C LYS A 186 -13.75 -23.21 -1.95
N LEU A 187 -12.61 -22.53 -1.83
CA LEU A 187 -11.42 -22.86 -2.60
C LEU A 187 -10.76 -24.16 -2.07
N PRO A 188 -10.11 -24.94 -2.95
CA PRO A 188 -9.19 -25.99 -2.53
C PRO A 188 -8.12 -25.43 -1.57
N LEU A 189 -7.67 -26.25 -0.62
CA LEU A 189 -6.71 -25.83 0.43
C LEU A 189 -5.42 -25.23 -0.18
N LYS A 190 -4.93 -25.79 -1.27
CA LYS A 190 -3.75 -25.26 -1.99
C LYS A 190 -3.98 -23.84 -2.46
N ASP A 191 -5.17 -23.55 -3.00
CA ASP A 191 -5.51 -22.24 -3.55
C ASP A 191 -5.78 -21.23 -2.42
N ALA A 192 -6.29 -21.69 -1.27
CA ALA A 192 -6.47 -20.86 -0.08
C ALA A 192 -5.11 -20.35 0.47
N PHE A 193 -4.10 -21.22 0.56
CA PHE A 193 -2.73 -20.81 0.89
C PHE A 193 -2.12 -19.92 -0.20
N GLY A 194 -2.37 -20.23 -1.48
CA GLY A 194 -1.95 -19.38 -2.58
C GLY A 194 -2.52 -17.96 -2.48
N LYS A 195 -3.76 -17.80 -1.99
CA LYS A 195 -4.33 -16.48 -1.73
C LYS A 195 -3.63 -15.73 -0.61
N ALA A 196 -3.16 -16.38 0.43
CA ALA A 196 -2.35 -15.77 1.46
C ALA A 196 -1.00 -15.27 0.89
N ASP A 197 -0.36 -16.08 0.04
CA ASP A 197 0.87 -15.70 -0.66
C ASP A 197 0.62 -14.54 -1.64
N ASP A 198 -0.53 -14.52 -2.36
CA ASP A 198 -0.96 -13.41 -3.23
C ASP A 198 -1.06 -12.10 -2.44
N VAL A 199 -1.71 -12.11 -1.28
CA VAL A 199 -1.91 -10.91 -0.45
C VAL A 199 -0.59 -10.38 0.10
N LEU A 200 0.29 -11.28 0.61
CA LEU A 200 1.66 -10.92 1.02
C LEU A 200 2.42 -10.28 -0.14
N GLY A 201 2.31 -10.88 -1.33
CA GLY A 201 2.96 -10.39 -2.54
C GLY A 201 2.45 -9.03 -2.97
N MET A 202 1.14 -8.85 -3.03
CA MET A 202 0.52 -7.57 -3.41
C MET A 202 0.86 -6.45 -2.42
N ALA A 203 0.86 -6.75 -1.12
CA ALA A 203 1.23 -5.77 -0.10
C ALA A 203 2.68 -5.29 -0.27
N THR A 204 3.60 -6.23 -0.41
CA THR A 204 5.02 -5.88 -0.62
C THR A 204 5.22 -5.16 -1.95
N LYS A 205 4.56 -5.65 -3.02
CA LYS A 205 4.62 -5.07 -4.36
C LYS A 205 4.14 -3.62 -4.37
N GLY A 206 2.96 -3.37 -3.78
CA GLY A 206 2.36 -2.04 -3.77
C GLY A 206 3.26 -0.98 -3.12
N ILE A 207 3.95 -1.32 -2.01
CA ILE A 207 4.88 -0.38 -1.36
C ILE A 207 6.19 -0.26 -2.16
N ALA A 208 6.72 -1.37 -2.68
CA ALA A 208 7.95 -1.35 -3.46
C ALA A 208 7.78 -0.56 -4.76
N GLU A 209 6.70 -0.76 -5.48
CA GLU A 209 6.38 -0.05 -6.73
C GLU A 209 6.26 1.47 -6.52
N LEU A 210 5.78 1.95 -5.36
CA LEU A 210 5.77 3.38 -5.05
C LEU A 210 7.14 4.05 -5.20
N ILE A 211 8.20 3.32 -4.85
CA ILE A 211 9.58 3.83 -4.84
C ILE A 211 10.30 3.52 -6.15
N THR A 212 10.02 2.35 -6.76
CA THR A 212 10.79 1.80 -7.89
C THR A 212 10.23 2.15 -9.26
N VAL A 213 9.02 2.73 -9.34
CA VAL A 213 8.41 3.10 -10.63
C VAL A 213 9.24 4.18 -11.33
N GLU A 214 9.69 3.89 -12.55
CA GLU A 214 10.50 4.81 -13.37
C GLU A 214 9.66 5.94 -13.98
N PHE A 215 8.45 5.62 -14.42
CA PHE A 215 7.54 6.57 -15.09
C PHE A 215 6.39 6.97 -14.16
N ALA A 216 6.62 8.00 -13.36
CA ALA A 216 5.61 8.59 -12.50
C ALA A 216 5.42 10.07 -12.83
N LEU A 217 4.16 10.51 -12.98
CA LEU A 217 3.81 11.93 -13.11
C LEU A 217 4.05 12.66 -11.78
N VAL A 218 3.64 12.03 -10.69
CA VAL A 218 3.92 12.48 -9.32
C VAL A 218 4.66 11.34 -8.63
N ARG A 219 5.95 11.56 -8.41
CA ARG A 219 6.82 10.53 -7.81
C ARG A 219 6.75 10.64 -6.29
N VAL A 220 6.56 9.51 -5.64
CA VAL A 220 6.82 9.33 -4.22
C VAL A 220 8.26 8.88 -4.07
N ASP A 221 9.05 9.60 -3.30
CA ASP A 221 10.43 9.21 -3.06
C ASP A 221 10.57 8.31 -1.81
N PHE A 222 11.79 7.77 -1.62
CA PHE A 222 12.05 6.93 -0.45
C PHE A 222 11.84 7.68 0.87
N ALA A 223 12.14 8.97 0.93
CA ALA A 223 12.01 9.76 2.15
C ALA A 223 10.53 9.96 2.54
N ASP A 224 9.63 10.05 1.56
CA ASP A 224 8.18 10.10 1.79
C ASP A 224 7.67 8.80 2.42
N VAL A 225 8.08 7.65 1.85
CA VAL A 225 7.72 6.33 2.38
C VAL A 225 8.33 6.13 3.77
N GLU A 226 9.58 6.53 3.96
CA GLU A 226 10.25 6.46 5.26
C GLU A 226 9.52 7.30 6.32
N LYS A 227 9.09 8.52 5.98
CA LYS A 227 8.32 9.40 6.88
C LYS A 227 7.05 8.71 7.35
N VAL A 228 6.29 8.11 6.44
CA VAL A 228 5.01 7.46 6.75
C VAL A 228 5.21 6.17 7.56
N MET A 229 6.24 5.39 7.26
CA MET A 229 6.39 4.04 7.79
C MET A 229 7.36 3.93 8.99
N ARG A 230 8.33 4.85 9.15
CA ARG A 230 9.32 4.80 10.23
C ARG A 230 8.67 4.94 11.61
N GLY A 231 8.82 3.91 12.45
CA GLY A 231 8.24 3.86 13.79
C GLY A 231 6.71 4.00 13.81
N SER A 232 6.04 3.59 12.74
CA SER A 232 4.59 3.74 12.60
C SER A 232 3.79 2.68 13.35
N GLY A 233 4.43 1.58 13.74
CA GLY A 233 3.82 0.44 14.38
C GLY A 233 2.89 -0.31 13.45
N ARG A 234 1.62 -0.43 13.81
CA ARG A 234 0.63 -1.08 12.95
C ARG A 234 0.36 -0.25 11.70
N ALA A 235 0.37 -0.91 10.54
CA ALA A 235 -0.04 -0.34 9.27
C ALA A 235 -1.26 -1.07 8.71
N HIS A 236 -2.09 -0.33 8.02
CA HIS A 236 -3.16 -0.84 7.18
C HIS A 236 -2.78 -0.62 5.72
N MET A 237 -2.94 -1.64 4.90
CA MET A 237 -2.68 -1.52 3.48
C MET A 237 -3.74 -2.22 2.67
N SER A 238 -4.11 -1.62 1.55
CA SER A 238 -4.98 -2.23 0.55
C SER A 238 -4.56 -1.87 -0.86
N VAL A 239 -4.81 -2.78 -1.80
CA VAL A 239 -4.63 -2.59 -3.23
C VAL A 239 -5.93 -2.97 -3.90
N VAL A 240 -6.57 -2.02 -4.56
CA VAL A 240 -7.90 -2.22 -5.17
C VAL A 240 -7.93 -1.58 -6.54
N LYS A 241 -8.62 -2.25 -7.47
CA LYS A 241 -8.95 -1.72 -8.79
C LYS A 241 -10.39 -1.24 -8.83
N GLY A 242 -10.60 -0.09 -9.43
CA GLY A 242 -11.91 0.41 -9.83
C GLY A 242 -11.99 0.47 -11.35
N ILE A 243 -13.20 0.36 -11.90
CA ILE A 243 -13.44 0.24 -13.35
C ILE A 243 -14.50 1.25 -13.80
N GLY A 244 -14.29 1.85 -14.98
CA GLY A 244 -15.26 2.74 -15.61
C GLY A 244 -15.30 4.16 -15.07
N GLU A 245 -16.45 4.85 -15.21
CA GLU A 245 -16.59 6.27 -14.88
C GLU A 245 -16.42 6.58 -13.37
N ASN A 246 -16.76 5.66 -12.48
CA ASN A 246 -16.65 5.83 -11.03
C ASN A 246 -15.45 5.10 -10.44
N ARG A 247 -14.47 4.72 -11.26
CA ARG A 247 -13.32 3.88 -10.87
C ARG A 247 -12.58 4.36 -9.63
N ALA A 248 -12.42 5.66 -9.46
CA ALA A 248 -11.70 6.23 -8.33
C ALA A 248 -12.49 6.09 -7.01
N LEU A 249 -13.81 6.30 -7.06
CA LEU A 249 -14.68 6.09 -5.91
C LEU A 249 -14.78 4.61 -5.54
N GLU A 250 -14.97 3.74 -6.53
CA GLU A 250 -15.03 2.28 -6.33
C GLU A 250 -13.73 1.74 -5.74
N ALA A 251 -12.58 2.20 -6.24
CA ALA A 251 -11.28 1.84 -5.71
C ALA A 251 -11.11 2.31 -4.27
N ALA A 252 -11.50 3.55 -3.94
CA ALA A 252 -11.42 4.09 -2.60
C ALA A 252 -12.36 3.38 -1.61
N GLU A 253 -13.60 3.09 -2.02
CA GLU A 253 -14.56 2.32 -1.23
C GLU A 253 -14.06 0.89 -0.99
N GLY A 254 -13.58 0.23 -2.05
CA GLY A 254 -13.02 -1.11 -1.98
C GLY A 254 -11.79 -1.17 -1.08
N ALA A 255 -10.91 -0.17 -1.14
CA ALA A 255 -9.71 -0.10 -0.33
C ALA A 255 -10.02 -0.02 1.17
N LEU A 256 -11.07 0.70 1.55
CA LEU A 256 -11.48 0.86 2.95
C LEU A 256 -12.43 -0.25 3.44
N SER A 257 -13.05 -0.98 2.54
CA SER A 257 -13.92 -2.12 2.86
C SER A 257 -13.23 -3.46 2.75
N SER A 258 -11.93 -3.48 2.43
CA SER A 258 -11.15 -4.70 2.30
C SER A 258 -11.14 -5.49 3.61
N SER A 259 -11.85 -6.62 3.62
CA SER A 259 -11.99 -7.51 4.78
C SER A 259 -10.73 -8.33 5.10
N LEU A 260 -9.64 -8.14 4.35
CA LEU A 260 -8.37 -8.87 4.51
C LEU A 260 -7.58 -8.43 5.75
N LEU A 261 -7.85 -7.24 6.25
CA LEU A 261 -7.13 -6.62 7.36
C LEU A 261 -7.94 -6.69 8.65
N ASP A 262 -7.27 -6.81 9.77
CA ASP A 262 -7.85 -7.15 11.07
C ASP A 262 -8.87 -6.10 11.57
N ASP A 263 -8.75 -4.83 11.15
CA ASP A 263 -9.72 -3.77 11.38
C ASP A 263 -10.00 -3.00 10.09
N ASN A 264 -11.26 -2.97 9.66
CA ASN A 264 -11.70 -2.24 8.47
C ASN A 264 -11.71 -0.70 8.66
N HIS A 265 -11.10 -0.19 9.71
CA HIS A 265 -11.19 1.22 10.04
C HIS A 265 -9.83 1.89 9.89
N ILE A 266 -9.71 2.77 8.90
CA ILE A 266 -8.59 3.70 8.81
C ILE A 266 -8.81 4.96 9.68
N SER A 267 -9.94 5.01 10.40
CA SER A 267 -10.22 6.13 11.30
C SER A 267 -9.13 6.25 12.37
N GLY A 268 -8.62 7.45 12.55
CA GLY A 268 -7.52 7.72 13.46
C GLY A 268 -6.12 7.49 12.89
N ALA A 269 -5.99 7.10 11.62
CA ALA A 269 -4.71 7.14 10.94
C ALA A 269 -4.24 8.60 10.81
N LYS A 270 -2.98 8.86 11.16
CA LYS A 270 -2.41 10.21 11.09
C LYS A 270 -1.67 10.46 9.78
N GLU A 271 -1.14 9.41 9.17
CA GLU A 271 -0.39 9.49 7.93
C GLU A 271 -0.92 8.45 6.94
N ILE A 272 -1.12 8.87 5.70
CA ILE A 272 -1.61 8.04 4.61
C ILE A 272 -0.74 8.26 3.38
N LEU A 273 -0.39 7.16 2.74
CA LEU A 273 0.28 7.15 1.46
C LEU A 273 -0.66 6.55 0.42
N LEU A 274 -0.88 7.27 -0.68
CA LEU A 274 -1.72 6.85 -1.79
C LEU A 274 -0.89 6.69 -3.06
N SER A 275 -1.18 5.66 -3.85
CA SER A 275 -0.68 5.54 -5.21
C SER A 275 -1.82 5.28 -6.17
N PHE A 276 -1.88 6.10 -7.20
CA PHE A 276 -2.78 5.94 -8.32
C PHE A 276 -2.00 5.36 -9.50
N ALA A 277 -2.46 4.23 -10.06
CA ALA A 277 -1.90 3.68 -11.26
C ALA A 277 -2.99 3.51 -12.33
N VAL A 278 -2.67 3.89 -13.57
CA VAL A 278 -3.53 3.80 -14.75
C VAL A 278 -2.72 3.26 -15.92
N SER A 279 -3.38 2.80 -17.01
CA SER A 279 -2.70 2.30 -18.20
C SER A 279 -1.86 3.38 -18.90
N ASP A 280 -2.40 4.60 -19.02
CA ASP A 280 -1.76 5.80 -19.57
C ASP A 280 -2.07 6.97 -18.64
N ILE A 281 -1.05 7.72 -18.25
CA ILE A 281 -1.18 8.84 -17.31
C ILE A 281 -2.12 9.94 -17.82
N ASN A 282 -2.29 10.07 -19.12
CA ASN A 282 -3.23 11.01 -19.72
C ASN A 282 -4.70 10.67 -19.44
N LEU A 283 -4.99 9.44 -19.01
CA LEU A 283 -6.33 8.98 -18.64
C LEU A 283 -6.66 9.27 -17.16
N LEU A 284 -5.67 9.63 -16.34
CA LEU A 284 -5.90 10.01 -14.95
C LEU A 284 -6.41 11.45 -14.86
N THR A 285 -7.65 11.60 -14.40
CA THR A 285 -8.26 12.91 -14.29
C THR A 285 -8.05 13.56 -12.92
N GLN A 286 -8.15 14.87 -12.85
CA GLN A 286 -8.15 15.58 -11.57
C GLN A 286 -9.32 15.16 -10.68
N ASP A 287 -10.46 14.83 -11.29
CA ASP A 287 -11.65 14.39 -10.56
C ASP A 287 -11.42 13.00 -9.94
N ASP A 288 -10.72 12.07 -10.61
CA ASP A 288 -10.35 10.76 -10.04
C ASP A 288 -9.56 10.94 -8.74
N ILE A 289 -8.53 11.78 -8.77
CA ILE A 289 -7.68 12.05 -7.60
C ILE A 289 -8.50 12.71 -6.49
N THR A 290 -9.28 13.74 -6.82
CA THR A 290 -10.05 14.51 -5.83
C THR A 290 -11.08 13.65 -5.12
N VAL A 291 -11.85 12.86 -5.87
CA VAL A 291 -12.91 11.99 -5.32
C VAL A 291 -12.32 10.95 -4.38
N ALA A 292 -11.25 10.26 -4.79
CA ALA A 292 -10.61 9.26 -3.95
C ALA A 292 -9.99 9.88 -2.68
N MET A 293 -9.29 11.01 -2.81
CA MET A 293 -8.66 11.70 -1.68
C MET A 293 -9.70 12.21 -0.67
N GLU A 294 -10.78 12.86 -1.13
CA GLU A 294 -11.86 13.33 -0.26
C GLU A 294 -12.54 12.18 0.49
N TYR A 295 -12.79 11.07 -0.22
CA TYR A 295 -13.41 9.90 0.39
C TYR A 295 -12.53 9.30 1.49
N ILE A 296 -11.24 9.10 1.21
CA ILE A 296 -10.27 8.55 2.16
C ILE A 296 -10.05 9.50 3.33
N GLN A 297 -9.85 10.80 3.06
CA GLN A 297 -9.65 11.83 4.07
C GLN A 297 -10.81 11.87 5.07
N LYS A 298 -12.05 11.82 4.56
CA LYS A 298 -13.26 11.81 5.40
C LYS A 298 -13.33 10.60 6.32
N ARG A 299 -12.87 9.44 5.87
CA ARG A 299 -12.90 8.19 6.64
C ARG A 299 -11.74 8.05 7.63
N ALA A 300 -10.59 8.63 7.30
CA ALA A 300 -9.41 8.67 8.16
C ALA A 300 -9.54 9.68 9.29
N SER A 301 -10.25 10.79 9.05
CA SER A 301 -10.45 11.84 10.05
C SER A 301 -11.13 11.31 11.30
N TYR A 302 -10.68 11.78 12.45
CA TYR A 302 -11.28 11.47 13.75
C TYR A 302 -11.46 12.73 14.59
N ILE A 303 -12.39 12.65 15.55
CA ILE A 303 -12.63 13.70 16.52
C ILE A 303 -11.99 13.26 17.83
N ASP A 304 -11.18 14.11 18.45
CA ASP A 304 -10.59 13.84 19.76
C ASP A 304 -11.58 14.10 20.91
N ASP A 305 -11.14 13.84 22.14
CA ASP A 305 -11.98 14.00 23.34
C ASP A 305 -12.33 15.47 23.63
N ASP A 306 -11.58 16.41 23.05
CA ASP A 306 -11.81 17.86 23.14
C ASP A 306 -12.74 18.36 22.00
N GLY A 307 -13.22 17.48 21.13
CA GLY A 307 -14.11 17.80 20.01
C GLY A 307 -13.40 18.41 18.80
N ILE A 308 -12.05 18.31 18.73
CA ILE A 308 -11.26 18.81 17.61
C ILE A 308 -11.18 17.73 16.53
N THR A 309 -11.48 18.09 15.29
CA THR A 309 -11.33 17.20 14.14
C THR A 309 -9.88 17.19 13.66
N HIS A 310 -9.30 16.01 13.63
CA HIS A 310 -7.97 15.75 13.09
C HIS A 310 -8.08 15.09 11.72
N ALA A 311 -7.43 15.69 10.74
CA ALA A 311 -7.30 15.15 9.39
C ALA A 311 -5.97 14.40 9.26
N ALA A 312 -5.94 13.33 8.46
CA ALA A 312 -4.70 12.64 8.14
C ALA A 312 -3.82 13.47 7.19
N ASP A 313 -2.50 13.39 7.34
CA ASP A 313 -1.54 13.89 6.36
C ASP A 313 -1.45 12.90 5.20
N ILE A 314 -1.77 13.32 3.97
CA ILE A 314 -1.82 12.45 2.80
C ILE A 314 -0.66 12.80 1.86
N ILE A 315 0.21 11.81 1.61
CA ILE A 315 1.21 11.85 0.56
C ILE A 315 0.69 10.98 -0.59
N TRP A 316 0.78 11.46 -1.84
CA TRP A 316 0.27 10.69 -2.95
C TRP A 316 1.19 10.74 -4.17
N GLY A 317 1.13 9.67 -4.98
CA GLY A 317 1.82 9.53 -6.25
C GLY A 317 0.90 9.05 -7.36
N ALA A 318 1.32 9.24 -8.61
CA ALA A 318 0.61 8.80 -9.79
C ALA A 318 1.57 8.24 -10.83
N SER A 319 1.28 7.06 -11.36
CA SER A 319 2.17 6.32 -12.27
C SER A 319 1.41 5.58 -13.36
N GLU A 320 2.14 5.18 -14.39
CA GLU A 320 1.65 4.30 -15.44
C GLU A 320 1.91 2.84 -15.10
N LYS A 321 0.95 1.98 -15.46
CA LYS A 321 1.05 0.54 -15.29
C LYS A 321 0.43 -0.16 -16.49
N SER A 322 1.27 -0.60 -17.41
CA SER A 322 0.87 -1.21 -18.69
C SER A 322 0.03 -2.48 -18.60
N THR A 323 -0.17 -3.03 -17.40
CA THR A 323 -1.02 -4.20 -17.15
C THR A 323 -2.49 -3.85 -16.86
N LEU A 324 -2.81 -2.56 -16.81
CA LEU A 324 -4.17 -2.06 -16.62
C LEU A 324 -4.83 -1.76 -17.97
N GLU A 325 -6.14 -1.92 -18.01
CA GLU A 325 -6.96 -1.48 -19.15
C GLU A 325 -7.23 0.04 -19.03
N ASP A 326 -7.67 0.68 -20.14
CA ASP A 326 -7.83 2.14 -20.19
C ASP A 326 -8.90 2.69 -19.25
N ASP A 327 -9.88 1.89 -18.88
CA ASP A 327 -10.94 2.23 -17.92
C ASP A 327 -10.67 1.77 -16.49
N GLU A 328 -9.52 1.10 -16.25
CA GLU A 328 -9.10 0.69 -14.91
C GLU A 328 -8.27 1.75 -14.19
N LEU A 329 -8.44 1.82 -12.88
CA LEU A 329 -7.58 2.56 -11.96
C LEU A 329 -7.23 1.64 -10.79
N GLU A 330 -5.95 1.45 -10.53
CA GLU A 330 -5.48 0.75 -9.33
C GLU A 330 -5.09 1.78 -8.27
N LEU A 331 -5.66 1.63 -7.08
CA LEU A 331 -5.38 2.46 -5.92
C LEU A 331 -4.69 1.63 -4.83
N VAL A 332 -3.51 2.06 -4.42
CA VAL A 332 -2.81 1.56 -3.24
C VAL A 332 -3.02 2.57 -2.12
N VAL A 333 -3.47 2.08 -0.97
CA VAL A 333 -3.64 2.87 0.25
C VAL A 333 -2.78 2.26 1.34
N VAL A 334 -1.91 3.05 1.96
CA VAL A 334 -1.16 2.68 3.17
C VAL A 334 -1.50 3.69 4.25
N ALA A 335 -2.14 3.24 5.32
CA ALA A 335 -2.52 4.08 6.45
C ALA A 335 -1.76 3.66 7.71
N THR A 336 -1.22 4.63 8.44
CA THR A 336 -0.31 4.38 9.55
C THR A 336 -0.53 5.33 10.72
N ARG A 337 0.18 5.10 11.83
CA ARG A 337 0.17 5.94 13.06
C ARG A 337 -1.23 6.13 13.63
N PHE A 338 -1.94 5.05 13.86
CA PHE A 338 -3.29 5.08 14.43
C PHE A 338 -3.32 5.66 15.86
N LYS A 339 -4.43 6.35 16.21
CA LYS A 339 -4.61 6.99 17.53
C LYS A 339 -4.45 6.01 18.70
N ASP A 340 -4.92 4.78 18.55
CA ASP A 340 -4.92 3.78 19.62
C ASP A 340 -3.54 3.16 19.91
N GLY A 341 -2.49 3.71 19.32
CA GLY A 341 -1.11 3.31 19.54
C GLY A 341 -0.76 1.95 18.95
N ASN A 342 0.40 1.43 19.38
CA ASN A 342 0.93 0.14 18.92
C ASN A 342 0.26 -1.09 19.56
N ASP A 343 -0.85 -0.91 20.29
CA ASP A 343 -1.54 -2.03 20.91
C ASP A 343 -2.16 -2.91 19.81
N LEU A 344 -1.44 -3.98 19.49
CA LEU A 344 -1.96 -5.06 18.69
C LEU A 344 -3.14 -5.69 19.47
N LYS A 345 -4.38 -5.27 19.17
CA LYS A 345 -5.58 -5.98 19.62
C LYS A 345 -5.73 -7.29 18.86
N ILE A 346 -4.66 -8.08 18.83
CA ILE A 346 -4.75 -9.46 18.37
C ILE A 346 -5.61 -10.19 19.41
N GLN A 347 -6.60 -10.92 18.94
CA GLN A 347 -7.34 -11.80 19.85
C GLN A 347 -6.36 -12.76 20.49
N THR A 348 -5.92 -12.43 21.71
CA THR A 348 -4.92 -13.22 22.45
C THR A 348 -5.46 -14.56 22.93
N GLN A 349 -6.79 -14.78 22.80
CA GLN A 349 -7.42 -16.05 23.15
C GLN A 349 -7.94 -16.71 21.88
N TYR A 350 -7.49 -17.95 21.66
CA TYR A 350 -8.12 -18.86 20.70
C TYR A 350 -9.56 -19.13 21.18
N ILE A 351 -10.54 -18.50 20.52
CA ILE A 351 -11.95 -18.79 20.77
C ILE A 351 -12.26 -20.03 19.90
N GLU A 352 -12.45 -21.18 20.55
CA GLU A 352 -13.00 -22.35 19.85
C GLU A 352 -14.34 -21.91 19.21
N SER A 353 -14.40 -21.95 17.88
CA SER A 353 -15.68 -21.76 17.21
C SER A 353 -16.59 -22.90 17.61
N ASP A 354 -17.80 -22.56 18.07
CA ASP A 354 -18.84 -23.56 18.33
C ASP A 354 -18.98 -24.43 17.06
N PRO A 355 -19.00 -25.77 17.19
CA PRO A 355 -19.20 -26.65 16.04
C PRO A 355 -20.41 -26.26 15.18
N GLU A 356 -21.44 -25.65 15.76
CA GLU A 356 -22.60 -25.14 15.02
C GLU A 356 -22.27 -23.90 14.15
N ASP A 357 -21.27 -23.09 14.51
CA ASP A 357 -20.85 -21.92 13.74
C ASP A 357 -20.06 -22.28 12.50
N ILE A 358 -19.42 -23.45 12.48
CA ILE A 358 -18.68 -23.97 11.32
C ILE A 358 -19.62 -24.25 10.14
N PHE A 359 -20.88 -24.59 10.41
CA PHE A 359 -21.88 -24.93 9.41
C PHE A 359 -22.83 -23.76 9.07
N LYS A 360 -22.76 -22.65 9.79
CA LYS A 360 -23.49 -21.44 9.38
C LYS A 360 -22.85 -20.89 8.11
N ALA A 361 -23.63 -20.79 7.03
CA ALA A 361 -23.20 -20.05 5.87
C ALA A 361 -22.79 -18.64 6.32
N PRO A 362 -21.69 -18.07 5.78
CA PRO A 362 -21.32 -16.71 6.10
C PRO A 362 -22.55 -15.83 5.91
N GLU A 363 -22.93 -15.08 6.93
CA GLU A 363 -23.96 -14.06 6.79
C GLU A 363 -23.49 -13.20 5.63
N LYS A 364 -24.33 -13.09 4.59
CA LYS A 364 -24.07 -12.09 3.54
C LYS A 364 -23.79 -10.79 4.26
N PRO A 365 -22.76 -10.03 3.85
CA PRO A 365 -22.54 -8.71 4.40
C PRO A 365 -23.92 -8.06 4.43
N LYS A 366 -24.38 -7.64 5.60
CA LYS A 366 -25.64 -6.91 5.72
C LYS A 366 -25.47 -5.78 4.73
N GLU A 367 -26.28 -5.82 3.65
CA GLU A 367 -26.44 -4.62 2.85
C GLU A 367 -26.63 -3.52 3.85
N ILE A 368 -25.68 -2.62 3.94
CA ILE A 368 -25.87 -1.38 4.65
C ILE A 368 -26.96 -0.74 3.81
N VAL A 369 -28.20 -0.98 4.23
CA VAL A 369 -29.31 -0.14 3.82
C VAL A 369 -28.88 1.22 4.34
N VAL A 370 -28.20 1.96 3.48
CA VAL A 370 -28.12 3.39 3.62
C VAL A 370 -29.59 3.76 3.56
N GLU A 371 -30.23 3.88 4.74
CA GLU A 371 -31.43 4.67 4.82
C GLU A 371 -31.05 5.92 4.06
N LYS A 372 -31.54 6.01 2.82
CA LYS A 372 -31.68 7.28 2.18
C LYS A 372 -32.53 8.06 3.19
N SER A 373 -31.87 8.71 4.12
CA SER A 373 -32.39 9.91 4.70
C SER A 373 -32.62 10.77 3.48
N ILE A 374 -33.84 10.69 3.00
CA ILE A 374 -34.41 11.69 2.11
C ILE A 374 -34.25 12.95 2.94
N ILE A 375 -33.10 13.60 2.80
CA ILE A 375 -33.00 15.01 3.05
C ILE A 375 -33.91 15.56 1.97
N GLU A 376 -35.21 15.63 2.31
CA GLU A 376 -36.12 16.47 1.53
C GLU A 376 -35.34 17.79 1.39
N PRO A 377 -35.07 18.21 0.16
CA PRO A 377 -34.45 19.49 -0.03
C PRO A 377 -35.40 20.47 0.64
N ARG A 378 -35.02 20.99 1.79
CA ARG A 378 -35.72 22.07 2.45
C ARG A 378 -35.85 23.13 1.40
N ALA A 379 -37.02 23.22 0.82
CA ALA A 379 -37.35 24.21 -0.17
C ALA A 379 -37.33 25.55 0.57
N GLU A 380 -36.14 26.06 0.82
CA GLU A 380 -35.98 27.48 1.03
C GLU A 380 -36.46 28.10 -0.27
N LYS A 381 -37.61 28.75 -0.19
CA LYS A 381 -38.16 29.57 -1.26
C LYS A 381 -37.07 30.53 -1.67
N PHE A 382 -36.36 30.14 -2.70
CA PHE A 382 -35.35 30.97 -3.33
C PHE A 382 -36.14 32.13 -3.96
N GLN A 383 -36.19 33.27 -3.27
CA GLN A 383 -36.64 34.48 -3.92
C GLN A 383 -35.58 34.85 -4.95
N PRO A 384 -35.94 34.93 -6.26
CA PRO A 384 -34.98 35.35 -7.26
C PRO A 384 -34.52 36.76 -6.86
N ARG A 385 -33.25 36.94 -6.56
CA ARG A 385 -32.66 38.26 -6.48
C ARG A 385 -32.77 38.86 -7.86
N GLU A 386 -33.28 40.11 -7.92
CA GLU A 386 -33.39 40.86 -9.16
C GLU A 386 -32.06 40.81 -9.93
N ALA A 387 -32.16 40.52 -11.22
CA ALA A 387 -31.00 40.48 -12.10
C ALA A 387 -30.37 41.86 -12.14
N VAL A 388 -29.15 41.98 -11.72
CA VAL A 388 -28.39 43.26 -11.80
C VAL A 388 -28.00 43.41 -13.28
N THR A 389 -28.67 44.28 -13.97
CA THR A 389 -28.34 44.67 -15.36
C THR A 389 -27.14 45.63 -15.29
N ILE A 390 -25.97 45.14 -15.74
CA ILE A 390 -24.75 45.96 -15.79
C ILE A 390 -24.77 46.73 -17.12
N THR A 391 -24.94 48.02 -17.07
CA THR A 391 -24.86 48.90 -18.24
C THR A 391 -23.40 49.16 -18.63
N PRO A 392 -23.10 49.44 -19.92
CA PRO A 392 -21.72 49.61 -20.41
C PRO A 392 -20.92 50.79 -19.84
N GLN A 393 -21.52 51.62 -19.03
CA GLN A 393 -20.89 52.81 -18.44
C GLN A 393 -20.38 52.61 -17.00
N GLN A 394 -20.47 51.41 -16.45
CA GLN A 394 -19.93 51.15 -15.12
C GLN A 394 -18.41 50.90 -15.17
N ASP A 395 -17.70 51.55 -14.28
CA ASP A 395 -16.26 51.54 -14.15
C ASP A 395 -15.71 50.09 -14.03
N ARG A 396 -14.86 49.65 -14.98
CA ARG A 396 -14.26 48.33 -15.03
C ARG A 396 -13.62 47.88 -13.72
N TYR A 397 -13.08 48.80 -12.94
CA TYR A 397 -12.45 48.49 -11.66
C TYR A 397 -13.44 48.11 -10.56
N LYS A 398 -14.67 48.63 -10.59
CA LYS A 398 -15.73 48.21 -9.66
C LYS A 398 -16.22 46.80 -9.93
N ILE A 399 -16.28 46.42 -11.20
CA ILE A 399 -16.67 45.07 -11.62
C ILE A 399 -15.63 44.05 -11.16
N ILE A 400 -14.34 44.34 -11.29
CA ILE A 400 -13.24 43.48 -10.81
C ILE A 400 -13.25 43.37 -9.29
N GLY A 401 -13.59 44.44 -8.57
CA GLY A 401 -13.70 44.44 -7.11
C GLY A 401 -14.85 43.56 -6.59
N LEU A 402 -15.97 43.51 -7.30
CA LEU A 402 -17.13 42.65 -6.99
C LEU A 402 -16.83 41.20 -7.32
N GLN A 403 -16.16 40.92 -8.45
CA GLN A 403 -15.78 39.56 -8.86
C GLN A 403 -14.79 38.88 -7.90
N LYS A 404 -14.01 39.61 -7.17
CA LYS A 404 -13.08 39.07 -6.14
C LYS A 404 -13.78 38.65 -4.86
N ARG A 405 -15.01 39.10 -4.60
CA ARG A 405 -15.75 38.80 -3.36
C ARG A 405 -16.74 37.66 -3.47
N GLU A 406 -17.04 37.18 -4.70
CA GLU A 406 -18.00 36.11 -4.91
C GLU A 406 -17.33 34.84 -5.46
N PRO A 407 -17.70 33.65 -4.94
CA PRO A 407 -17.21 32.37 -5.45
C PRO A 407 -17.53 32.18 -6.95
N ALA A 408 -16.67 31.44 -7.65
CA ALA A 408 -16.76 31.27 -9.11
C ALA A 408 -18.09 30.67 -9.60
N TYR A 409 -18.75 29.84 -8.78
CA TYR A 409 -20.05 29.22 -9.13
C TYR A 409 -21.21 30.24 -9.10
N VAL A 410 -21.09 31.34 -8.33
CA VAL A 410 -22.08 32.41 -8.28
C VAL A 410 -21.96 33.30 -9.52
N ARG A 411 -20.74 33.48 -10.04
CA ARG A 411 -20.46 34.29 -11.24
C ARG A 411 -21.07 33.74 -12.55
N ARG A 412 -21.28 32.45 -12.63
CA ARG A 412 -21.89 31.79 -13.83
C ARG A 412 -23.38 32.07 -13.99
N ARG A 413 -24.06 32.70 -13.04
CA ARG A 413 -25.50 33.02 -13.10
C ARG A 413 -25.81 34.47 -13.46
N THR A 414 -24.81 35.29 -13.74
CA THR A 414 -25.02 36.64 -14.28
C THR A 414 -25.32 36.53 -15.78
N THR A 415 -26.58 36.63 -16.14
CA THR A 415 -26.99 36.79 -17.54
C THR A 415 -26.79 38.26 -17.95
N PHE A 416 -26.05 38.49 -19.01
CA PHE A 416 -26.02 39.79 -19.66
C PHE A 416 -27.36 39.98 -20.31
N GLY A 417 -28.03 41.11 -20.06
CA GLY A 417 -29.31 41.42 -20.70
C GLY A 417 -29.14 41.54 -22.23
N ASP A 418 -30.11 41.02 -22.92
CA ASP A 418 -30.22 41.05 -24.41
C ASP A 418 -30.41 42.46 -24.94
N GLU A 419 -29.37 43.28 -24.91
CA GLU A 419 -29.29 44.42 -25.82
C GLU A 419 -28.17 44.18 -26.82
N THR A 420 -28.55 43.55 -27.91
CA THR A 420 -27.67 43.19 -29.04
C THR A 420 -27.38 44.35 -29.98
N GLU A 421 -27.39 45.58 -29.54
CA GLU A 421 -26.93 46.69 -30.39
C GLU A 421 -25.65 47.33 -29.82
N SER A 422 -24.55 47.03 -30.56
CA SER A 422 -23.22 47.66 -30.48
C SER A 422 -22.25 47.21 -29.39
N LEU A 423 -21.95 45.93 -29.31
CA LEU A 423 -20.62 45.54 -28.89
C LEU A 423 -19.67 45.68 -30.10
N PRO A 424 -18.59 46.43 -30.05
CA PRO A 424 -17.61 46.46 -31.12
C PRO A 424 -17.07 45.02 -31.31
N GLN A 425 -17.17 44.53 -32.53
CA GLN A 425 -16.71 43.17 -32.97
C GLN A 425 -15.24 42.89 -32.70
N THR A 426 -14.52 43.79 -32.07
CA THR A 426 -13.08 43.68 -31.78
C THR A 426 -12.73 43.00 -30.49
N ILE A 427 -13.67 42.52 -29.67
CA ILE A 427 -13.35 41.87 -28.39
C ILE A 427 -13.41 40.33 -28.50
N PHE A 428 -13.97 39.75 -29.55
CA PHE A 428 -14.03 38.32 -29.79
C PHE A 428 -13.39 37.86 -31.11
N GLN A 429 -12.69 38.73 -31.79
CA GLN A 429 -11.66 38.33 -32.73
C GLN A 429 -10.36 38.08 -31.89
N THR A 430 -10.31 37.00 -31.15
CA THR A 430 -9.05 36.26 -31.10
C THR A 430 -8.81 35.88 -32.52
N GLY A 431 -7.96 36.64 -33.14
CA GLY A 431 -7.66 36.48 -34.50
C GLY A 431 -7.27 35.05 -34.80
N SER A 432 -7.93 34.52 -35.77
CA SER A 432 -7.24 33.85 -36.83
C SER A 432 -6.21 34.83 -37.40
N ARG A 433 -5.18 35.15 -36.67
CA ARG A 433 -3.91 35.40 -37.25
C ARG A 433 -3.48 34.04 -37.79
N GLU A 434 -3.65 33.89 -39.07
CA GLU A 434 -2.77 33.07 -39.87
C GLU A 434 -1.38 33.32 -39.29
N ALA A 435 -0.87 32.35 -38.54
CA ALA A 435 0.53 32.24 -38.26
C ALA A 435 1.12 32.07 -39.67
N LYS A 436 1.68 33.15 -40.20
CA LYS A 436 2.61 33.04 -41.25
C LYS A 436 3.70 32.14 -40.72
N ASP A 437 3.85 31.00 -41.39
CA ASP A 437 4.96 30.10 -41.34
C ASP A 437 6.28 30.87 -41.52
N ASP A 438 6.84 31.30 -40.42
CA ASP A 438 8.25 31.71 -40.36
C ASP A 438 8.78 31.01 -39.11
N TYR A 439 9.36 29.86 -39.30
CA TYR A 439 10.35 29.18 -38.49
C TYR A 439 10.22 27.64 -38.60
N ALA A 440 10.27 27.12 -39.79
CA ALA A 440 10.73 25.77 -40.04
C ALA A 440 11.53 25.80 -41.36
N THR A 441 12.85 25.84 -41.25
CA THR A 441 13.72 25.55 -42.37
C THR A 441 14.15 24.10 -42.28
N GLU A 442 13.89 23.34 -43.36
CA GLU A 442 14.45 22.00 -43.53
C GLU A 442 15.93 22.10 -43.91
N ASP A 443 16.79 21.30 -43.28
CA ASP A 443 18.14 21.12 -43.73
C ASP A 443 18.17 20.22 -45.00
N ASN A 444 19.30 20.20 -45.67
CA ASN A 444 19.49 19.42 -46.90
C ASN A 444 19.33 17.89 -46.72
N ASN A 445 18.92 17.41 -45.53
CA ASN A 445 18.65 16.01 -45.20
C ASN A 445 17.22 15.77 -44.71
N GLY A 446 16.31 16.76 -44.85
CA GLY A 446 14.89 16.58 -44.48
C GLY A 446 14.60 16.59 -42.97
N ARG A 447 15.42 17.25 -42.14
CA ARG A 447 15.17 17.44 -40.71
C ARG A 447 14.70 18.86 -40.45
N LEU A 448 13.54 18.98 -39.78
CA LEU A 448 13.01 20.23 -39.24
C LEU A 448 13.91 20.74 -38.10
N ILE A 449 14.37 21.98 -38.20
CA ILE A 449 15.10 22.70 -37.17
C ILE A 449 14.10 23.71 -36.56
N PHE A 450 13.83 23.53 -35.25
CA PHE A 450 13.01 24.44 -34.45
C PHE A 450 13.86 25.56 -33.86
#